data_24e10faa4b06233bc6f30d3ad237f0cd
#
_entry.id   24e10faa4b06233bc6f30d3ad237f0cd
#
_cell.length_a   1.000
_cell.length_b   1.000
_cell.length_c   1.000
_cell.angle_alpha   90.00
_cell.angle_beta   90.00
_cell.angle_gamma   90.00
#
_symmetry.space_group_name_H-M   'P 1'
#
loop_
_entity.id
_entity.type
_entity.pdbx_description
1 polymer ?
#
loop_
_entity_poly.entity_id
_entity_poly.type
_entity_poly.pdbx_seq_one_letter_code
_entity_poly.pdbx_strand_id
1 'polypeptide(L)'
;MIEERTAQLQQCMYQYSRAIYKSIKDLIDPYSDRETQLESRRAVLEACEQTMERLASDPLYFAKPDRALFQDIRRHFPITAQAQVAWAVQKGVTAAVEFIEEQIESGLLDGGIARCRATTRKGKPCQRTPLPERDYCPSHQHLETKAAA
;
A
#
# COMPACT_ATOMS: atom_id res chain seq x y z
N MET A 1 11.65 -2.68 -20.01
CA MET A 1 12.30 -1.91 -18.91
C MET A 1 11.32 -1.44 -17.85
N ILE A 2 10.22 -0.78 -18.22
CA ILE A 2 9.18 -0.39 -17.24
C ILE A 2 8.54 -1.63 -16.63
N GLU A 3 8.28 -2.65 -17.41
CA GLU A 3 7.69 -3.91 -16.96
C GLU A 3 8.59 -4.66 -15.98
N GLU A 4 9.90 -4.67 -16.20
CA GLU A 4 10.86 -5.30 -15.29
C GLU A 4 10.92 -4.59 -13.94
N ARG A 5 10.88 -3.27 -13.93
CA ARG A 5 10.87 -2.47 -12.69
C ARG A 5 9.59 -2.70 -11.91
N THR A 6 8.45 -2.77 -12.60
CA THR A 6 7.17 -3.06 -11.97
C THR A 6 7.17 -4.47 -11.38
N ALA A 7 7.71 -5.45 -12.10
CA ALA A 7 7.82 -6.82 -11.62
C ALA A 7 8.74 -6.93 -10.40
N GLN A 8 9.88 -6.21 -10.40
CA GLN A 8 10.79 -6.16 -9.27
C GLN A 8 10.12 -5.51 -8.05
N LEU A 9 9.39 -4.43 -8.26
CA LEU A 9 8.66 -3.78 -7.19
C LEU A 9 7.62 -4.72 -6.60
N GLN A 10 6.83 -5.38 -7.43
CA GLN A 10 5.84 -6.34 -6.96
C GLN A 10 6.49 -7.47 -6.16
N GLN A 11 7.61 -7.98 -6.62
CA GLN A 11 8.35 -9.02 -5.91
C GLN A 11 8.83 -8.54 -4.53
N CYS A 12 9.33 -7.32 -4.45
CA CYS A 12 9.71 -6.71 -3.17
C CYS A 12 8.49 -6.53 -2.26
N MET A 13 7.37 -6.14 -2.82
CA MET A 13 6.14 -5.94 -2.05
C MET A 13 5.60 -7.26 -1.48
N TYR A 14 5.80 -8.38 -2.17
CA TYR A 14 5.43 -9.70 -1.63
C TYR A 14 6.20 -10.05 -0.36
N GLN A 15 7.42 -9.56 -0.21
CA GLN A 15 8.17 -9.75 1.03
C GLN A 15 7.47 -9.11 2.22
N TYR A 16 6.89 -7.92 2.02
CA TYR A 16 6.12 -7.23 3.06
C TYR A 16 4.84 -7.98 3.40
N SER A 17 4.11 -8.48 2.40
CA SER A 17 2.90 -9.27 2.66
C SER A 17 3.21 -10.54 3.45
N ARG A 18 4.28 -11.23 3.10
CA ARG A 18 4.73 -12.42 3.82
C ARG A 18 5.17 -12.12 5.24
N ALA A 19 5.88 -11.00 5.44
CA ALA A 19 6.33 -10.59 6.78
C ALA A 19 5.14 -10.30 7.70
N ILE A 20 4.13 -9.59 7.20
CA ILE A 20 2.90 -9.34 7.94
C ILE A 20 2.21 -10.68 8.27
N TYR A 21 2.02 -11.53 7.27
CA TYR A 21 1.37 -12.83 7.45
C TYR A 21 2.09 -13.69 8.49
N LYS A 22 3.40 -13.81 8.41
CA LYS A 22 4.20 -14.60 9.37
C LYS A 22 4.06 -14.07 10.79
N SER A 23 3.93 -12.78 10.98
CA SER A 23 3.81 -12.19 12.31
C SER A 23 2.45 -12.42 12.97
N ILE A 24 1.41 -12.71 12.18
CA ILE A 24 0.04 -12.82 12.68
C ILE A 24 -0.62 -14.19 12.47
N LYS A 25 -0.06 -15.06 11.64
CA LYS A 25 -0.69 -16.34 11.28
C LYS A 25 -1.02 -17.23 12.49
N ASP A 26 -0.18 -17.20 13.53
CA ASP A 26 -0.37 -18.01 14.72
C ASP A 26 -1.40 -17.43 15.69
N LEU A 27 -1.86 -16.20 15.43
CA LEU A 27 -2.92 -15.55 16.20
C LEU A 27 -4.32 -15.85 15.65
N ILE A 28 -4.42 -16.51 14.51
CA ILE A 28 -5.71 -16.96 13.96
C ILE A 28 -6.37 -17.88 14.96
N ASP A 29 -7.70 -17.79 15.07
CA ASP A 29 -8.48 -18.47 16.10
C ASP A 29 -8.04 -19.94 16.30
N PRO A 30 -7.41 -20.27 17.45
CA PRO A 30 -6.91 -21.61 17.70
C PRO A 30 -8.02 -22.62 18.02
N TYR A 31 -9.23 -22.13 18.29
CA TYR A 31 -10.37 -22.97 18.65
C TYR A 31 -11.21 -23.41 17.46
N SER A 32 -10.95 -22.87 16.27
CA SER A 32 -11.61 -23.32 15.06
C SER A 32 -11.02 -24.67 14.60
N ASP A 33 -11.80 -25.41 13.79
CA ASP A 33 -11.32 -26.67 13.25
C ASP A 33 -10.18 -26.44 12.24
N ARG A 34 -9.47 -27.53 11.90
CA ARG A 34 -8.31 -27.44 11.01
C ARG A 34 -8.66 -26.86 9.63
N GLU A 35 -9.79 -27.26 9.08
CA GLU A 35 -10.24 -26.78 7.77
C GLU A 35 -10.50 -25.28 7.79
N THR A 36 -11.21 -24.79 8.80
CA THR A 36 -11.48 -23.38 9.00
C THR A 36 -10.20 -22.59 9.21
N GLN A 37 -9.24 -23.13 9.97
CA GLN A 37 -7.93 -22.49 10.17
C GLN A 37 -7.17 -22.33 8.86
N LEU A 38 -7.18 -23.37 8.01
CA LEU A 38 -6.51 -23.32 6.70
C LEU A 38 -7.17 -22.28 5.78
N GLU A 39 -8.48 -22.23 5.77
CA GLU A 39 -9.23 -21.22 5.00
C GLU A 39 -8.93 -19.81 5.50
N SER A 40 -8.91 -19.61 6.82
CA SER A 40 -8.59 -18.31 7.43
C SER A 40 -7.16 -17.89 7.12
N ARG A 41 -6.20 -18.79 7.19
CA ARG A 41 -4.80 -18.52 6.83
C ARG A 41 -4.69 -18.09 5.37
N ARG A 42 -5.37 -18.80 4.48
CA ARG A 42 -5.38 -18.46 3.05
C ARG A 42 -5.99 -17.09 2.82
N ALA A 43 -7.13 -16.81 3.46
CA ALA A 43 -7.83 -15.53 3.32
C ALA A 43 -6.97 -14.36 3.84
N VAL A 44 -6.30 -14.53 4.97
CA VAL A 44 -5.42 -13.52 5.55
C VAL A 44 -4.22 -13.25 4.64
N LEU A 45 -3.57 -14.30 4.15
CA LEU A 45 -2.42 -14.16 3.24
C LEU A 45 -2.85 -13.45 1.94
N GLU A 46 -3.96 -13.87 1.37
CA GLU A 46 -4.50 -13.26 0.15
C GLU A 46 -4.80 -11.77 0.35
N ALA A 47 -5.41 -11.40 1.48
CA ALA A 47 -5.69 -10.01 1.79
C ALA A 47 -4.41 -9.19 1.91
N CYS A 48 -3.38 -9.73 2.55
CA CYS A 48 -2.06 -9.08 2.65
C CYS A 48 -1.44 -8.88 1.26
N GLU A 49 -1.47 -9.91 0.42
CA GLU A 49 -0.93 -9.85 -0.94
C GLU A 49 -1.68 -8.82 -1.81
N GLN A 50 -3.01 -8.82 -1.76
CA GLN A 50 -3.83 -7.87 -2.51
C GLN A 50 -3.57 -6.43 -2.07
N THR A 51 -3.43 -6.20 -0.77
CA THR A 51 -3.09 -4.87 -0.25
C THR A 51 -1.75 -4.40 -0.79
N MET A 52 -0.74 -5.25 -0.79
CA MET A 52 0.59 -4.90 -1.30
C MET A 52 0.58 -4.67 -2.82
N GLU A 53 -0.14 -5.49 -3.58
CA GLU A 53 -0.31 -5.28 -5.02
C GLU A 53 -0.97 -3.94 -5.31
N ARG A 54 -2.01 -3.59 -4.56
CA ARG A 54 -2.72 -2.33 -4.74
C ARG A 54 -1.83 -1.14 -4.39
N LEU A 55 -1.08 -1.22 -3.31
CA LEU A 55 -0.12 -0.17 -2.94
C LEU A 55 0.96 0.01 -3.99
N ALA A 56 1.43 -1.07 -4.61
CA ALA A 56 2.43 -1.01 -5.66
C ALA A 56 1.90 -0.37 -6.94
N SER A 57 0.64 -0.65 -7.30
CA SER A 57 0.02 -0.14 -8.53
C SER A 57 -0.58 1.26 -8.34
N ASP A 58 -1.12 1.55 -7.17
CA ASP A 58 -1.74 2.84 -6.85
C ASP A 58 -1.52 3.18 -5.36
N PRO A 59 -0.39 3.81 -5.01
CA PRO A 59 -0.07 4.13 -3.62
C PRO A 59 -1.07 5.02 -2.91
N LEU A 60 -1.89 5.74 -3.66
CA LEU A 60 -2.89 6.66 -3.10
C LEU A 60 -4.30 6.05 -3.04
N TYR A 61 -4.46 4.80 -3.45
CA TYR A 61 -5.77 4.13 -3.47
C TYR A 61 -6.40 4.08 -2.08
N PHE A 62 -5.61 3.75 -1.07
CA PHE A 62 -6.09 3.70 0.31
C PHE A 62 -5.73 5.01 1.03
N ALA A 63 -6.72 5.64 1.67
CA ALA A 63 -6.45 6.74 2.58
C ALA A 63 -5.67 6.27 3.81
N LYS A 64 -6.04 5.09 4.33
CA LYS A 64 -5.39 4.46 5.49
C LYS A 64 -5.26 2.96 5.21
N PRO A 65 -4.20 2.53 4.52
CA PRO A 65 -4.06 1.15 4.08
C PRO A 65 -3.95 0.14 5.23
N ASP A 66 -3.35 0.51 6.35
CA ASP A 66 -3.25 -0.32 7.53
C ASP A 66 -4.63 -0.64 8.12
N ARG A 67 -5.49 0.36 8.22
CA ARG A 67 -6.86 0.18 8.71
C ARG A 67 -7.70 -0.64 7.74
N ALA A 68 -7.55 -0.41 6.45
CA ALA A 68 -8.29 -1.16 5.43
C ALA A 68 -7.95 -2.65 5.50
N LEU A 69 -6.67 -2.98 5.58
CA LEU A 69 -6.24 -4.37 5.71
C LEU A 69 -6.75 -5.00 7.01
N PHE A 70 -6.61 -4.31 8.14
CA PHE A 70 -7.07 -4.81 9.42
C PHE A 70 -8.59 -5.09 9.41
N GLN A 71 -9.39 -4.21 8.83
CA GLN A 71 -10.83 -4.42 8.70
C GLN A 71 -11.18 -5.67 7.90
N ASP A 72 -10.40 -5.96 6.86
CA ASP A 72 -10.64 -7.13 6.02
C ASP A 72 -10.32 -8.46 6.73
N ILE A 73 -9.33 -8.46 7.62
CA ILE A 73 -8.83 -9.72 8.21
C ILE A 73 -9.23 -9.92 9.68
N ARG A 74 -9.71 -8.91 10.37
CA ARG A 74 -9.97 -8.96 11.82
C ARG A 74 -10.89 -10.11 12.23
N ARG A 75 -11.84 -10.48 11.38
CA ARG A 75 -12.82 -11.54 11.67
C ARG A 75 -12.18 -12.92 11.84
N HIS A 76 -10.97 -13.11 11.33
CA HIS A 76 -10.25 -14.38 11.43
C HIS A 76 -9.49 -14.54 12.74
N PHE A 77 -9.52 -13.52 13.59
CA PHE A 77 -8.78 -13.49 14.85
C PHE A 77 -9.72 -13.31 16.03
N PRO A 78 -9.41 -13.98 17.18
CA PRO A 78 -10.19 -13.72 18.39
C PRO A 78 -10.01 -12.28 18.87
N ILE A 79 -11.01 -11.77 19.57
CA ILE A 79 -11.01 -10.39 20.08
C ILE A 79 -9.76 -10.11 20.91
N THR A 80 -9.30 -11.09 21.68
CA THR A 80 -8.11 -10.98 22.55
C THR A 80 -6.81 -10.77 21.76
N ALA A 81 -6.77 -11.19 20.49
CA ALA A 81 -5.60 -11.06 19.64
C ALA A 81 -5.67 -9.84 18.68
N GLN A 82 -6.85 -9.23 18.51
CA GLN A 82 -7.06 -8.20 17.49
C GLN A 82 -6.18 -6.97 17.69
N ALA A 83 -5.92 -6.54 18.92
CA ALA A 83 -5.03 -5.42 19.18
C ALA A 83 -3.59 -5.70 18.72
N GLN A 84 -3.10 -6.91 18.96
CA GLN A 84 -1.78 -7.34 18.52
C GLN A 84 -1.71 -7.45 17.00
N VAL A 85 -2.76 -7.96 16.37
CA VAL A 85 -2.88 -8.02 14.90
C VAL A 85 -2.87 -6.62 14.31
N ALA A 86 -3.65 -5.69 14.86
CA ALA A 86 -3.70 -4.31 14.40
C ALA A 86 -2.32 -3.64 14.45
N TRP A 87 -1.57 -3.86 15.53
CA TRP A 87 -0.23 -3.33 15.69
C TRP A 87 0.74 -3.90 14.65
N ALA A 88 0.72 -5.21 14.44
CA ALA A 88 1.57 -5.88 13.47
C ALA A 88 1.26 -5.42 12.03
N VAL A 89 -0.03 -5.29 11.69
CA VAL A 89 -0.47 -4.80 10.40
C VAL A 89 -0.01 -3.35 10.19
N GLN A 90 -0.22 -2.49 11.17
CA GLN A 90 0.21 -1.09 11.09
C GLN A 90 1.71 -0.99 10.84
N LYS A 91 2.50 -1.74 11.59
CA LYS A 91 3.95 -1.73 11.47
C LYS A 91 4.41 -2.19 10.08
N GLY A 92 3.84 -3.30 9.59
CA GLY A 92 4.19 -3.87 8.30
C GLY A 92 3.76 -3.00 7.12
N VAL A 93 2.55 -2.46 7.17
CA VAL A 93 2.03 -1.56 6.13
C VAL A 93 2.81 -0.25 6.09
N THR A 94 3.13 0.32 7.26
CA THR A 94 3.94 1.55 7.33
C THR A 94 5.31 1.33 6.68
N ALA A 95 5.97 0.21 6.95
CA ALA A 95 7.25 -0.13 6.34
C ALA A 95 7.14 -0.24 4.81
N ALA A 96 6.06 -0.87 4.32
CA ALA A 96 5.81 -1.00 2.89
C ALA A 96 5.56 0.35 2.22
N VAL A 97 4.79 1.23 2.84
CA VAL A 97 4.51 2.58 2.34
C VAL A 97 5.79 3.40 2.29
N GLU A 98 6.60 3.36 3.33
CA GLU A 98 7.89 4.06 3.36
C GLU A 98 8.82 3.56 2.24
N PHE A 99 8.85 2.26 2.00
CA PHE A 99 9.62 1.68 0.91
C PHE A 99 9.16 2.21 -0.45
N ILE A 100 7.84 2.27 -0.69
CA ILE A 100 7.29 2.81 -1.94
C ILE A 100 7.65 4.29 -2.08
N GLU A 101 7.54 5.07 -1.03
CA GLU A 101 7.90 6.49 -1.04
C GLU A 101 9.37 6.70 -1.39
N GLU A 102 10.26 5.88 -0.84
CA GLU A 102 11.69 5.91 -1.17
C GLU A 102 11.94 5.59 -2.64
N GLN A 103 11.23 4.61 -3.19
CA GLN A 103 11.35 4.24 -4.61
C GLN A 103 10.88 5.37 -5.52
N ILE A 104 9.84 6.08 -5.12
CA ILE A 104 9.34 7.23 -5.86
C ILE A 104 10.34 8.39 -5.80
N GLU A 105 10.86 8.72 -4.63
CA GLU A 105 11.83 9.80 -4.45
C GLU A 105 13.14 9.53 -5.20
N SER A 106 13.57 8.27 -5.27
CA SER A 106 14.77 7.89 -6.00
C SER A 106 14.58 7.83 -7.52
N GLY A 107 13.35 8.05 -8.00
CA GLY A 107 13.05 8.01 -9.42
C GLY A 107 12.90 6.61 -10.01
N LEU A 108 12.99 5.57 -9.19
CA LEU A 108 12.88 4.19 -9.67
C LEU A 108 11.47 3.81 -10.12
N LEU A 109 10.47 4.57 -9.70
CA LEU A 109 9.06 4.39 -10.07
C LEU A 109 8.51 5.43 -11.04
N ASP A 110 9.36 6.26 -11.61
CA ASP A 110 8.94 7.33 -12.54
C ASP A 110 8.20 6.83 -13.78
N GLY A 111 8.37 5.57 -14.13
CA GLY A 111 7.74 5.03 -15.34
C GLY A 111 6.29 4.61 -15.19
N GLY A 112 5.74 4.52 -13.97
CA GLY A 112 4.43 3.94 -13.72
C GLY A 112 3.37 4.87 -13.17
N ILE A 113 3.77 5.93 -12.44
CA ILE A 113 2.83 6.83 -11.78
C ILE A 113 3.23 8.26 -12.05
N ALA A 114 2.55 8.88 -13.00
CA ALA A 114 2.67 10.33 -13.21
C ALA A 114 2.10 11.03 -11.97
N ARG A 115 2.80 12.02 -11.47
CA ARG A 115 2.37 12.82 -10.32
C ARG A 115 2.35 14.29 -10.67
N CYS A 116 1.43 15.02 -10.03
CA CYS A 116 1.39 16.47 -10.10
C CYS A 116 2.75 17.06 -9.66
N ARG A 117 3.29 17.99 -10.44
CA ARG A 117 4.58 18.65 -10.15
C ARG A 117 4.49 19.76 -9.11
N ALA A 118 3.28 20.10 -8.65
CA ALA A 118 3.10 21.16 -7.68
C ALA A 118 3.61 20.75 -6.28
N THR A 119 3.96 21.76 -5.50
CA THR A 119 4.33 21.60 -4.10
C THR A 119 3.14 22.02 -3.22
N THR A 120 2.82 21.25 -2.20
CA THR A 120 1.74 21.57 -1.27
C THR A 120 2.14 22.72 -0.35
N ARG A 121 1.17 23.29 0.38
CA ARG A 121 1.42 24.36 1.34
C ARG A 121 2.42 23.96 2.44
N LYS A 122 2.57 22.67 2.71
CA LYS A 122 3.51 22.15 3.71
C LYS A 122 4.92 21.94 3.14
N GLY A 123 5.18 22.35 1.90
CA GLY A 123 6.47 22.17 1.25
C GLY A 123 6.74 20.78 0.71
N LYS A 124 5.74 19.90 0.71
CA LYS A 124 5.85 18.54 0.19
C LYS A 124 5.33 18.48 -1.25
N PRO A 125 5.88 17.59 -2.11
CA PRO A 125 5.35 17.43 -3.46
C PRO A 125 3.89 16.93 -3.42
N CYS A 126 3.06 17.45 -4.32
CA CYS A 126 1.68 17.01 -4.46
C CYS A 126 1.67 15.56 -4.95
N GLN A 127 0.91 14.71 -4.27
CA GLN A 127 0.86 13.28 -4.59
C GLN A 127 -0.35 12.87 -5.43
N ARG A 128 -1.15 13.84 -5.88
CA ARG A 128 -2.32 13.56 -6.70
C ARG A 128 -1.91 13.21 -8.12
N THR A 129 -2.77 12.44 -8.79
CA THR A 129 -2.58 12.10 -10.19
C THR A 129 -2.81 13.34 -11.05
N PRO A 130 -1.90 13.69 -11.97
CA PRO A 130 -2.13 14.80 -12.89
C PRO A 130 -3.19 14.43 -13.92
N LEU A 131 -3.76 15.45 -14.57
CA LEU A 131 -4.67 15.22 -15.68
C LEU A 131 -3.96 14.50 -16.84
N PRO A 132 -4.69 13.75 -17.69
CA PRO A 132 -4.08 13.09 -18.85
C PRO A 132 -3.26 14.06 -19.69
N GLU A 133 -2.01 13.69 -20.00
CA GLU A 133 -1.07 14.48 -20.80
C GLU A 133 -0.70 15.83 -20.20
N ARG A 134 -0.93 16.03 -18.89
CA ARG A 134 -0.60 17.25 -18.16
C ARG A 134 0.33 16.97 -16.99
N ASP A 135 0.98 18.04 -16.51
CA ASP A 135 1.95 17.94 -15.40
C ASP A 135 1.32 18.20 -14.03
N TYR A 136 0.09 18.72 -14.00
CA TYR A 136 -0.59 19.15 -12.77
C TYR A 136 -1.95 18.48 -12.60
N CYS A 137 -2.34 18.25 -11.34
CA CYS A 137 -3.67 17.74 -11.02
C CYS A 137 -4.73 18.85 -11.19
N PRO A 138 -6.04 18.52 -11.17
CA PRO A 138 -7.10 19.53 -11.33
C PRO A 138 -7.00 20.71 -10.37
N SER A 139 -6.50 20.49 -9.14
CA SER A 139 -6.34 21.56 -8.15
C SER A 139 -5.17 22.50 -8.45
N HIS A 140 -4.22 22.08 -9.27
CA HIS A 140 -3.00 22.82 -9.57
C HIS A 140 -2.87 23.22 -11.03
N GLN A 141 -3.95 23.12 -11.83
CA GLN A 141 -3.95 23.52 -13.24
C GLN A 141 -3.55 24.99 -13.44
N HIS A 142 -3.87 25.85 -12.50
CA HIS A 142 -3.53 27.28 -12.57
C HIS A 142 -2.02 27.52 -12.64
N LEU A 143 -1.21 26.63 -12.13
CA LEU A 143 0.26 26.73 -12.18
C LEU A 143 0.79 26.49 -13.60
N GLU A 144 0.14 25.64 -14.38
CA GLU A 144 0.49 25.38 -15.78
C GLU A 144 0.29 26.61 -16.63
N THR A 145 -0.80 27.33 -16.41
CA THR A 145 -1.11 28.57 -17.13
C THR A 145 -0.07 29.67 -16.86
N LYS A 146 0.43 29.76 -15.62
CA LYS A 146 1.49 30.72 -15.27
C LYS A 146 2.84 30.32 -15.87
N ALA A 147 3.15 29.03 -15.99
CA ALA A 147 4.39 28.58 -16.59
C ALA A 147 4.42 28.82 -18.12
N ALA A 148 3.29 28.88 -18.78
CA ALA A 148 3.17 29.12 -20.20
C ALA A 148 3.25 30.61 -20.57
N ALA A 149 3.16 31.50 -19.61
CA ALA A 149 3.31 32.93 -19.80
C ALA A 149 4.75 33.39 -19.56
#